data_3f04d0c60055601348216b96cc679184
#
_entry.id   3f04d0c60055601348216b96cc679184
#
_cell.length_a   1.000
_cell.length_b   1.000
_cell.length_c   1.000
_cell.angle_alpha   90.00
_cell.angle_beta   90.00
_cell.angle_gamma   90.00
#
_symmetry.space_group_name_H-M   'P 1'
#
loop_
_entity.id
_entity.type
_entity.pdbx_description
1 polymer ?
#
loop_
_entity_poly.entity_id
_entity_poly.type
_entity_poly.pdbx_seq_one_letter_code
_entity_poly.pdbx_strand_id
1 'polypeptide(L)'
;MVAKKVEIDTLSYQEGAEAVHWSCDGSPEFEISDSTRTERGTTITLTLQDEEKEYIEPTRVKQLIKTYCDFMPVPIKFEGEEVNKHKAIWRESTQNVAKDDYLELYRHLYPFQEDPLLWVHLNTDYPFIVNGILYFPKLKPDVDVTQGNIKLFCNQVFVTDHCEEIIPKFLMPLRGVIDSTDIPLNVSRSSLLSNRTVRRIADYIAKKVGDRLKELYR
;
A
#
# COMPACT_ATOMS: atom_id res chain seq x y z
N MET A 1 -4.08 19.94 8.75
CA MET A 1 -2.61 19.79 8.58
C MET A 1 -2.04 19.33 9.92
N VAL A 2 -1.16 18.34 9.92
CA VAL A 2 -0.60 17.74 11.15
C VAL A 2 0.50 18.62 11.77
N ALA A 3 1.31 19.28 10.94
CA ALA A 3 2.43 20.11 11.39
C ALA A 3 2.14 21.60 11.25
N LYS A 4 2.64 22.39 12.22
CA LYS A 4 2.66 23.85 12.19
C LYS A 4 3.94 24.39 11.53
N LYS A 5 5.00 23.58 11.44
CA LYS A 5 6.25 23.89 10.73
C LYS A 5 6.86 22.62 10.17
N VAL A 6 7.43 22.70 8.97
CA VAL A 6 8.20 21.64 8.33
C VAL A 6 9.59 22.16 8.02
N GLU A 7 10.62 21.40 8.37
CA GLU A 7 12.01 21.68 8.10
C GLU A 7 12.64 20.48 7.39
N ILE A 8 13.44 20.75 6.36
CA ILE A 8 14.09 19.70 5.54
C ILE A 8 15.56 20.04 5.40
N ASP A 9 16.42 19.12 5.87
CA ASP A 9 17.85 19.15 5.62
C ASP A 9 18.20 18.05 4.63
N THR A 10 18.81 18.43 3.51
CA THR A 10 19.09 17.46 2.44
C THR A 10 20.48 17.65 1.84
N LEU A 11 21.13 16.54 1.50
CA LEU A 11 22.37 16.50 0.74
C LEU A 11 22.24 15.46 -0.37
N SER A 12 22.41 15.90 -1.62
CA SER A 12 22.34 15.05 -2.80
C SER A 12 23.48 14.01 -2.81
N TYR A 13 23.24 12.90 -3.53
CA TYR A 13 24.29 11.90 -3.81
C TYR A 13 25.32 12.38 -4.87
N GLN A 14 25.06 13.47 -5.55
CA GLN A 14 25.93 14.00 -6.60
C GLN A 14 27.21 14.55 -5.99
N GLU A 15 28.34 14.30 -6.66
CA GLU A 15 29.62 14.80 -6.23
C GLU A 15 29.67 16.34 -6.33
N GLY A 16 30.17 16.98 -5.28
CA GLY A 16 30.23 18.46 -5.19
C GLY A 16 28.90 19.14 -4.82
N ALA A 17 27.86 18.38 -4.51
CA ALA A 17 26.60 18.95 -4.02
C ALA A 17 26.78 19.58 -2.64
N GLU A 18 26.17 20.75 -2.44
CA GLU A 18 26.08 21.43 -1.14
C GLU A 18 24.81 21.03 -0.40
N ALA A 19 24.89 20.97 0.93
CA ALA A 19 23.75 20.66 1.77
C ALA A 19 22.82 21.88 1.89
N VAL A 20 21.50 21.63 1.80
CA VAL A 20 20.49 22.69 1.80
C VAL A 20 19.50 22.45 2.94
N HIS A 21 19.14 23.52 3.62
CA HIS A 21 18.04 23.59 4.58
C HIS A 21 16.86 24.34 3.96
N TRP A 22 15.67 23.76 4.07
CA TRP A 22 14.41 24.37 3.67
C TRP A 22 13.44 24.38 4.84
N SER A 23 12.70 25.48 5.02
CA SER A 23 11.65 25.55 6.06
C SER A 23 10.41 26.29 5.58
N CYS A 24 9.23 25.86 6.11
CA CYS A 24 7.95 26.49 5.85
C CYS A 24 7.02 26.30 7.06
N ASP A 25 6.27 27.32 7.41
CA ASP A 25 5.28 27.33 8.49
C ASP A 25 3.83 27.17 7.99
N GLY A 26 3.67 26.85 6.69
CA GLY A 26 2.36 26.72 6.03
C GLY A 26 1.87 28.01 5.39
N SER A 27 2.62 29.09 5.48
CA SER A 27 2.41 30.31 4.69
C SER A 27 2.77 30.06 3.20
N PRO A 28 2.42 30.96 2.27
CA PRO A 28 2.85 30.88 0.89
C PRO A 28 4.38 31.06 0.70
N GLU A 29 5.06 31.53 1.72
CA GLU A 29 6.51 31.78 1.70
C GLU A 29 7.25 30.60 2.32
N PHE A 30 8.47 30.37 1.86
CA PHE A 30 9.40 29.40 2.41
C PHE A 30 10.82 29.99 2.44
N GLU A 31 11.66 29.42 3.29
CA GLU A 31 13.06 29.84 3.42
C GLU A 31 13.98 28.74 2.93
N ILE A 32 15.07 29.14 2.25
CA ILE A 32 16.17 28.24 1.87
C ILE A 32 17.47 28.84 2.38
N SER A 33 18.29 28.01 3.03
CA SER A 33 19.61 28.37 3.53
C SER A 33 20.58 27.19 3.44
N ASP A 34 21.83 27.41 3.78
CA ASP A 34 22.83 26.34 3.88
C ASP A 34 22.50 25.41 5.06
N SER A 35 22.77 24.12 4.89
CA SER A 35 22.66 23.13 5.96
C SER A 35 24.03 22.64 6.40
N THR A 36 24.14 22.26 7.66
CA THR A 36 25.34 21.64 8.24
C THR A 36 25.43 20.14 7.99
N ARG A 37 24.53 19.57 7.20
CA ARG A 37 24.50 18.14 6.90
C ARG A 37 25.73 17.70 6.14
N THR A 38 26.39 16.65 6.59
CA THR A 38 27.63 16.11 5.98
C THR A 38 27.42 14.78 5.28
N GLU A 39 26.31 14.07 5.58
CA GLU A 39 26.00 12.80 4.97
C GLU A 39 24.87 12.93 3.94
N ARG A 40 24.98 12.21 2.82
CA ARG A 40 23.91 12.17 1.81
C ARG A 40 22.59 11.72 2.43
N GLY A 41 21.50 12.24 1.92
CA GLY A 41 20.16 11.88 2.35
C GLY A 41 19.35 13.09 2.77
N THR A 42 18.16 12.83 3.31
CA THR A 42 17.20 13.87 3.68
C THR A 42 16.67 13.60 5.08
N THR A 43 16.65 14.63 5.93
CA THR A 43 15.96 14.65 7.20
C THR A 43 14.76 15.57 7.07
N ILE A 44 13.58 15.10 7.47
CA ILE A 44 12.36 15.89 7.52
C ILE A 44 11.94 15.99 8.98
N THR A 45 11.86 17.23 9.48
CA THR A 45 11.43 17.54 10.85
C THR A 45 10.05 18.17 10.80
N LEU A 46 9.09 17.57 11.49
CA LEU A 46 7.73 18.06 11.62
C LEU A 46 7.52 18.60 13.03
N THR A 47 7.29 19.89 13.18
CA THR A 47 6.81 20.46 14.44
C THR A 47 5.30 20.34 14.46
N LEU A 48 4.78 19.40 15.25
CA LEU A 48 3.35 19.09 15.28
C LEU A 48 2.51 20.18 15.92
N GLN A 49 1.25 20.27 15.50
CA GLN A 49 0.23 21.05 16.21
C GLN A 49 -0.09 20.38 17.55
N ASP A 50 -0.61 21.17 18.50
CA ASP A 50 -0.85 20.67 19.86
C ASP A 50 -1.92 19.57 19.90
N GLU A 51 -2.90 19.62 18.99
CA GLU A 51 -3.95 18.62 18.84
C GLU A 51 -3.47 17.32 18.20
N GLU A 52 -2.29 17.32 17.56
CA GLU A 52 -1.76 16.21 16.75
C GLU A 52 -0.60 15.48 17.46
N LYS A 53 -0.48 15.63 18.78
CA LYS A 53 0.60 15.01 19.58
C LYS A 53 0.55 13.48 19.61
N GLU A 54 -0.57 12.87 19.20
CA GLU A 54 -0.66 11.40 19.08
C GLU A 54 0.42 10.82 18.12
N TYR A 55 0.85 11.61 17.12
CA TYR A 55 1.88 11.18 16.16
C TYR A 55 3.31 11.22 16.71
N ILE A 56 3.53 11.61 17.95
CA ILE A 56 4.81 11.48 18.66
C ILE A 56 4.86 10.13 19.40
N GLU A 57 3.70 9.51 19.65
CA GLU A 57 3.63 8.27 20.41
C GLU A 57 4.21 7.10 19.60
N PRO A 58 5.22 6.37 20.12
CA PRO A 58 5.89 5.27 19.40
C PRO A 58 4.92 4.20 18.90
N THR A 59 3.94 3.84 19.71
CA THR A 59 2.92 2.85 19.36
C THR A 59 2.08 3.29 18.16
N ARG A 60 1.70 4.57 18.13
CA ARG A 60 0.93 5.15 17.03
C ARG A 60 1.72 5.17 15.73
N VAL A 61 2.99 5.59 15.78
CA VAL A 61 3.87 5.61 14.60
C VAL A 61 4.10 4.19 14.06
N LYS A 62 4.40 3.22 14.93
CA LYS A 62 4.56 1.81 14.51
C LYS A 62 3.28 1.24 13.87
N GLN A 63 2.11 1.59 14.41
CA GLN A 63 0.83 1.18 13.85
C GLN A 63 0.61 1.78 12.45
N LEU A 64 0.93 3.05 12.24
CA LEU A 64 0.83 3.70 10.93
C LEU A 64 1.77 3.06 9.91
N ILE A 65 3.03 2.82 10.29
CA ILE A 65 3.99 2.15 9.40
C ILE A 65 3.47 0.75 9.02
N LYS A 66 2.98 -0.01 9.99
CA LYS A 66 2.41 -1.34 9.73
C LYS A 66 1.17 -1.28 8.83
N THR A 67 0.33 -0.29 8.99
CA THR A 67 -0.89 -0.16 8.18
C THR A 67 -0.58 0.22 6.73
N TYR A 68 0.28 1.22 6.53
CA TYR A 68 0.48 1.83 5.21
C TYR A 68 1.72 1.35 4.47
N CYS A 69 2.76 0.93 5.20
CA CYS A 69 4.10 0.73 4.66
C CYS A 69 4.65 -0.69 4.86
N ASP A 70 3.83 -1.63 5.36
CA ASP A 70 4.26 -2.99 5.74
C ASP A 70 4.96 -3.74 4.60
N PHE A 71 4.55 -3.49 3.37
CA PHE A 71 5.05 -4.15 2.16
C PHE A 71 5.96 -3.27 1.29
N MET A 72 6.41 -2.13 1.80
CA MET A 72 7.31 -1.27 1.02
C MET A 72 8.64 -1.99 0.71
N PRO A 73 9.20 -1.77 -0.51
CA PRO A 73 10.41 -2.47 -0.95
C PRO A 73 11.70 -1.94 -0.31
N VAL A 74 11.59 -0.93 0.54
CA VAL A 74 12.72 -0.32 1.26
C VAL A 74 12.55 -0.55 2.76
N PRO A 75 13.65 -0.85 3.49
CA PRO A 75 13.55 -1.07 4.93
C PRO A 75 13.20 0.25 5.65
N ILE A 76 12.18 0.17 6.50
CA ILE A 76 11.79 1.26 7.40
C ILE A 76 12.27 0.90 8.80
N LYS A 77 13.11 1.76 9.37
CA LYS A 77 13.59 1.59 10.73
C LYS A 77 12.93 2.59 11.67
N PHE A 78 12.39 2.11 12.76
CA PHE A 78 11.88 2.91 13.86
C PHE A 78 12.72 2.65 15.10
N GLU A 79 13.36 3.70 15.63
CA GLU A 79 14.30 3.60 16.77
C GLU A 79 15.41 2.54 16.54
N GLY A 80 15.86 2.41 15.28
CA GLY A 80 16.92 1.47 14.89
C GLY A 80 16.44 0.06 14.52
N GLU A 81 15.22 -0.31 14.84
CA GLU A 81 14.63 -1.61 14.50
C GLU A 81 13.86 -1.55 13.18
N GLU A 82 14.03 -2.54 12.32
CA GLU A 82 13.26 -2.69 11.08
C GLU A 82 11.85 -3.16 11.39
N VAL A 83 10.85 -2.38 10.91
CA VAL A 83 9.43 -2.58 11.26
C VAL A 83 8.58 -3.10 10.11
N ASN A 84 9.02 -2.98 8.84
CA ASN A 84 8.34 -3.52 7.67
C ASN A 84 9.11 -4.70 7.09
N LYS A 85 8.76 -5.91 7.50
CA LYS A 85 9.52 -7.14 7.13
C LYS A 85 8.83 -7.99 6.06
N HIS A 86 7.65 -7.59 5.60
CA HIS A 86 6.85 -8.40 4.70
C HIS A 86 7.16 -8.11 3.23
N LYS A 87 7.32 -9.19 2.47
CA LYS A 87 7.54 -9.13 1.03
C LYS A 87 6.21 -9.06 0.28
N ALA A 88 6.12 -8.15 -0.70
CA ALA A 88 4.97 -8.06 -1.59
C ALA A 88 5.00 -9.17 -2.64
N ILE A 89 4.69 -10.42 -2.25
CA ILE A 89 4.78 -11.60 -3.12
C ILE A 89 3.87 -11.51 -4.35
N TRP A 90 2.85 -10.66 -4.33
CA TRP A 90 1.98 -10.42 -5.48
C TRP A 90 2.68 -9.71 -6.66
N ARG A 91 3.88 -9.19 -6.46
CA ARG A 91 4.71 -8.60 -7.53
C ARG A 91 5.70 -9.58 -8.13
N GLU A 92 5.84 -10.75 -7.51
CA GLU A 92 6.70 -11.81 -8.02
C GLU A 92 6.02 -12.58 -9.17
N SER A 93 6.84 -13.25 -9.99
CA SER A 93 6.30 -14.22 -10.93
C SER A 93 5.67 -15.40 -10.17
N THR A 94 4.53 -15.91 -10.65
CA THR A 94 3.85 -17.07 -10.07
C THR A 94 4.75 -18.31 -9.95
N GLN A 95 5.79 -18.41 -10.78
CA GLN A 95 6.77 -19.51 -10.74
C GLN A 95 7.72 -19.42 -9.52
N ASN A 96 7.88 -18.23 -8.97
CA ASN A 96 8.79 -17.95 -7.85
C ASN A 96 8.08 -17.94 -6.49
N VAL A 97 6.77 -18.15 -6.45
CA VAL A 97 5.96 -18.09 -5.22
C VAL A 97 5.47 -19.49 -4.89
N ALA A 98 5.88 -20.01 -3.74
CA ALA A 98 5.44 -21.32 -3.26
C ALA A 98 4.02 -21.24 -2.66
N LYS A 99 3.37 -22.40 -2.56
CA LYS A 99 2.03 -22.50 -1.94
C LYS A 99 1.99 -21.91 -0.54
N ASP A 100 3.02 -22.17 0.24
CA ASP A 100 3.10 -21.73 1.63
C ASP A 100 3.22 -20.20 1.74
N ASP A 101 3.88 -19.53 0.78
CA ASP A 101 3.97 -18.07 0.73
C ASP A 101 2.57 -17.42 0.57
N TYR A 102 1.70 -18.02 -0.26
CA TYR A 102 0.32 -17.54 -0.42
C TYR A 102 -0.49 -17.69 0.87
N LEU A 103 -0.31 -18.81 1.58
CA LEU A 103 -1.01 -19.07 2.84
C LEU A 103 -0.49 -18.16 3.96
N GLU A 104 0.83 -17.93 4.02
CA GLU A 104 1.45 -17.04 4.98
C GLU A 104 0.94 -15.60 4.79
N LEU A 105 0.93 -15.09 3.55
CA LEU A 105 0.37 -13.78 3.24
C LEU A 105 -1.10 -13.69 3.66
N TYR A 106 -1.91 -14.72 3.37
CA TYR A 106 -3.32 -14.72 3.75
C TYR A 106 -3.51 -14.65 5.27
N ARG A 107 -2.77 -15.47 6.03
CA ARG A 107 -2.82 -15.49 7.49
C ARG A 107 -2.33 -14.17 8.09
N HIS A 108 -1.33 -13.53 7.47
CA HIS A 108 -0.86 -12.21 7.88
C HIS A 108 -1.91 -11.14 7.68
N LEU A 109 -2.57 -11.11 6.52
CA LEU A 109 -3.62 -10.13 6.21
C LEU A 109 -4.91 -10.34 6.99
N TYR A 110 -5.23 -11.60 7.34
CA TYR A 110 -6.49 -12.04 7.94
C TYR A 110 -6.26 -13.04 9.08
N PRO A 111 -5.63 -12.62 10.21
CA PRO A 111 -5.09 -13.53 11.24
C PRO A 111 -6.14 -14.40 11.96
N PHE A 112 -7.42 -14.04 11.87
CA PHE A 112 -8.51 -14.78 12.54
C PHE A 112 -9.38 -15.57 11.57
N GLN A 113 -8.90 -15.79 10.33
CA GLN A 113 -9.65 -16.51 9.31
C GLN A 113 -9.04 -17.89 9.07
N GLU A 114 -9.90 -18.83 8.65
CA GLU A 114 -9.44 -20.13 8.15
C GLU A 114 -8.71 -19.96 6.82
N ASP A 115 -7.83 -20.91 6.49
CA ASP A 115 -7.11 -20.91 5.21
C ASP A 115 -8.10 -20.85 4.03
N PRO A 116 -7.74 -20.13 2.95
CA PRO A 116 -8.60 -19.97 1.79
C PRO A 116 -8.76 -21.28 1.04
N LEU A 117 -9.86 -21.42 0.28
CA LEU A 117 -10.11 -22.57 -0.58
C LEU A 117 -9.14 -22.60 -1.77
N LEU A 118 -8.90 -21.45 -2.37
CA LEU A 118 -8.02 -21.23 -3.51
C LEU A 118 -7.69 -19.75 -3.68
N TRP A 119 -6.80 -19.45 -4.60
CA TRP A 119 -6.43 -18.06 -4.94
C TRP A 119 -6.19 -17.88 -6.43
N VAL A 120 -6.24 -16.64 -6.85
CA VAL A 120 -5.89 -16.17 -8.19
C VAL A 120 -4.77 -15.16 -8.06
N HIS A 121 -3.63 -15.42 -8.67
CA HIS A 121 -2.52 -14.47 -8.75
C HIS A 121 -2.69 -13.62 -10.03
N LEU A 122 -2.81 -12.32 -9.85
CA LEU A 122 -2.90 -11.33 -10.90
C LEU A 122 -1.51 -10.74 -11.14
N ASN A 123 -1.05 -10.78 -12.37
CA ASN A 123 0.20 -10.15 -12.76
C ASN A 123 0.07 -9.73 -14.22
N THR A 124 -0.01 -8.44 -14.50
CA THR A 124 -0.05 -7.85 -15.83
C THR A 124 0.62 -6.49 -15.83
N ASP A 125 1.30 -6.19 -16.92
CA ASP A 125 2.00 -4.93 -17.17
C ASP A 125 1.43 -4.21 -18.43
N TYR A 126 0.57 -4.87 -19.18
CA TYR A 126 -0.07 -4.30 -20.37
C TYR A 126 -1.53 -4.76 -20.49
N PRO A 127 -2.47 -3.91 -20.84
CA PRO A 127 -2.39 -2.47 -21.15
C PRO A 127 -2.40 -1.55 -19.90
N PHE A 128 -2.31 -2.11 -18.72
CA PHE A 128 -2.22 -1.44 -17.43
C PHE A 128 -1.47 -2.34 -16.45
N ILE A 129 -0.85 -1.73 -15.47
CA ILE A 129 -0.10 -2.45 -14.42
C ILE A 129 -1.09 -2.84 -13.31
N VAL A 130 -1.32 -4.15 -13.15
CA VAL A 130 -2.09 -4.70 -12.03
C VAL A 130 -1.42 -5.96 -11.53
N ASN A 131 -1.02 -5.93 -10.27
CA ASN A 131 -0.54 -7.08 -9.53
C ASN A 131 -1.50 -7.35 -8.38
N GLY A 132 -1.59 -8.58 -7.92
CA GLY A 132 -2.46 -8.88 -6.80
C GLY A 132 -2.64 -10.37 -6.57
N ILE A 133 -3.19 -10.68 -5.42
CA ILE A 133 -3.62 -12.04 -5.09
C ILE A 133 -5.02 -11.95 -4.50
N LEU A 134 -5.96 -12.61 -5.15
CA LEU A 134 -7.34 -12.70 -4.70
C LEU A 134 -7.61 -14.10 -4.17
N TYR A 135 -8.10 -14.18 -2.95
CA TYR A 135 -8.40 -15.41 -2.24
C TYR A 135 -9.89 -15.66 -2.17
N PHE A 136 -10.29 -16.91 -2.30
CA PHE A 136 -11.62 -17.40 -2.05
C PHE A 136 -11.69 -17.91 -0.60
N PRO A 137 -12.25 -17.14 0.33
CA PRO A 137 -12.35 -17.55 1.73
C PRO A 137 -13.40 -18.67 1.89
N LYS A 138 -13.26 -19.45 2.96
CA LYS A 138 -14.37 -20.28 3.43
C LYS A 138 -15.43 -19.38 4.05
N LEU A 139 -16.57 -19.29 3.40
CA LEU A 139 -17.69 -18.49 3.88
C LEU A 139 -18.44 -19.27 4.98
N LYS A 140 -18.66 -18.63 6.12
CA LYS A 140 -19.55 -19.13 7.17
C LYS A 140 -20.95 -18.56 6.92
N PRO A 141 -22.03 -19.32 7.24
CA PRO A 141 -23.40 -18.90 6.98
C PRO A 141 -23.78 -17.56 7.64
N ASP A 142 -23.14 -17.23 8.76
CA ASP A 142 -23.47 -16.06 9.60
C ASP A 142 -22.58 -14.84 9.35
N VAL A 143 -21.70 -14.88 8.33
CA VAL A 143 -20.79 -13.76 8.02
C VAL A 143 -21.41 -12.90 6.92
N ASP A 144 -21.55 -11.61 7.21
CA ASP A 144 -21.95 -10.63 6.20
C ASP A 144 -20.90 -10.55 5.09
N VAL A 145 -21.26 -11.10 3.93
CA VAL A 145 -20.41 -11.19 2.74
C VAL A 145 -20.36 -9.89 1.97
N THR A 146 -21.10 -8.86 2.38
CA THR A 146 -21.23 -7.60 1.64
C THR A 146 -20.07 -6.63 1.90
N GLN A 147 -19.27 -6.84 2.95
CA GLN A 147 -18.09 -6.04 3.20
C GLN A 147 -16.89 -6.60 2.45
N GLY A 148 -16.51 -5.90 1.38
CA GLY A 148 -15.27 -6.18 0.64
C GLY A 148 -14.05 -6.10 1.55
N ASN A 149 -13.22 -7.14 1.50
CA ASN A 149 -11.99 -7.22 2.30
C ASN A 149 -10.74 -7.26 1.39
N ILE A 150 -10.82 -6.63 0.22
CA ILE A 150 -9.70 -6.52 -0.69
C ILE A 150 -8.98 -5.20 -0.41
N LYS A 151 -7.69 -5.32 -0.12
CA LYS A 151 -6.83 -4.17 0.18
C LYS A 151 -6.20 -3.65 -1.11
N LEU A 152 -6.38 -2.36 -1.37
CA LEU A 152 -5.75 -1.67 -2.49
C LEU A 152 -4.43 -1.07 -2.06
N PHE A 153 -3.42 -1.33 -2.86
CA PHE A 153 -2.10 -0.73 -2.78
C PHE A 153 -1.78 0.07 -4.05
N CYS A 154 -0.97 1.08 -3.90
CA CYS A 154 -0.32 1.77 -5.01
C CYS A 154 1.19 1.76 -4.77
N ASN A 155 1.90 1.04 -5.61
CA ASN A 155 3.35 0.82 -5.45
C ASN A 155 3.73 0.32 -4.05
N GLN A 156 3.02 -0.72 -3.58
CA GLN A 156 3.20 -1.39 -2.28
C GLN A 156 2.86 -0.54 -1.05
N VAL A 157 2.29 0.66 -1.23
CA VAL A 157 1.76 1.49 -0.16
C VAL A 157 0.24 1.30 -0.08
N PHE A 158 -0.28 1.01 1.11
CA PHE A 158 -1.72 0.83 1.31
C PHE A 158 -2.48 2.13 1.02
N VAL A 159 -3.60 2.01 0.31
CA VAL A 159 -4.49 3.13 -0.04
C VAL A 159 -5.82 3.01 0.70
N THR A 160 -6.55 1.92 0.50
CA THR A 160 -7.88 1.71 1.06
C THR A 160 -8.27 0.23 1.01
N ASP A 161 -9.21 -0.16 1.83
CA ASP A 161 -9.90 -1.46 1.77
C ASP A 161 -11.33 -1.36 1.19
N HIS A 162 -11.74 -0.16 0.78
CA HIS A 162 -13.02 0.12 0.14
C HIS A 162 -12.81 0.24 -1.38
N CYS A 163 -12.90 -0.87 -2.10
CA CYS A 163 -12.56 -0.98 -3.53
C CYS A 163 -13.78 -1.32 -4.40
N GLU A 164 -14.98 -0.89 -4.04
CA GLU A 164 -16.22 -1.23 -4.75
C GLU A 164 -16.21 -0.85 -6.24
N GLU A 165 -15.45 0.18 -6.61
CA GLU A 165 -15.32 0.62 -7.99
C GLU A 165 -14.43 -0.27 -8.86
N ILE A 166 -13.48 -0.98 -8.23
CA ILE A 166 -12.53 -1.88 -8.90
C ILE A 166 -13.03 -3.32 -8.88
N ILE A 167 -13.75 -3.68 -7.82
CA ILE A 167 -14.22 -5.04 -7.60
C ILE A 167 -15.70 -5.15 -7.97
N PRO A 168 -16.04 -5.89 -9.02
CA PRO A 168 -17.44 -6.18 -9.33
C PRO A 168 -18.18 -6.78 -8.13
N LYS A 169 -19.43 -6.39 -7.93
CA LYS A 169 -20.24 -6.78 -6.74
C LYS A 169 -20.28 -8.29 -6.50
N PHE A 170 -20.29 -9.09 -7.56
CA PHE A 170 -20.29 -10.55 -7.43
C PHE A 170 -18.96 -11.14 -6.92
N LEU A 171 -17.87 -10.35 -6.92
CA LEU A 171 -16.57 -10.72 -6.37
C LEU A 171 -16.32 -10.13 -4.97
N MET A 172 -17.28 -9.42 -4.38
CA MET A 172 -17.18 -8.86 -3.03
C MET A 172 -16.82 -9.86 -1.93
N PRO A 173 -17.23 -11.17 -2.01
CA PRO A 173 -16.79 -12.16 -1.03
C PRO A 173 -15.29 -12.46 -1.05
N LEU A 174 -14.57 -12.08 -2.10
CA LEU A 174 -13.13 -12.31 -2.18
C LEU A 174 -12.37 -11.43 -1.20
N ARG A 175 -11.21 -11.92 -0.83
CA ARG A 175 -10.22 -11.23 0.02
C ARG A 175 -8.90 -11.12 -0.71
N GLY A 176 -7.99 -10.31 -0.22
CA GLY A 176 -6.65 -10.24 -0.80
C GLY A 176 -6.15 -8.83 -1.01
N VAL A 177 -5.30 -8.71 -2.01
CA VAL A 177 -4.61 -7.47 -2.34
C VAL A 177 -4.66 -7.20 -3.84
N ILE A 178 -4.78 -5.93 -4.18
CA ILE A 178 -4.57 -5.40 -5.54
C ILE A 178 -3.57 -4.26 -5.42
N ASP A 179 -2.57 -4.25 -6.27
CA ASP A 179 -1.53 -3.22 -6.34
C ASP A 179 -1.44 -2.71 -7.79
N SER A 180 -1.68 -1.44 -7.99
CA SER A 180 -1.64 -0.82 -9.31
C SER A 180 -1.19 0.63 -9.23
N THR A 181 -0.30 1.01 -10.13
CA THR A 181 0.13 2.41 -10.33
C THR A 181 -0.76 3.16 -11.30
N ASP A 182 -1.59 2.45 -12.07
CA ASP A 182 -2.46 3.04 -13.10
C ASP A 182 -3.86 3.42 -12.58
N ILE A 183 -4.14 3.11 -11.32
CA ILE A 183 -5.36 3.53 -10.65
C ILE A 183 -5.20 4.99 -10.23
N PRO A 184 -6.03 5.90 -10.78
CA PRO A 184 -5.97 7.29 -10.41
C PRO A 184 -6.46 7.50 -8.97
N LEU A 185 -5.60 8.09 -8.17
CA LEU A 185 -5.87 8.44 -6.79
C LEU A 185 -6.06 9.95 -6.67
N ASN A 186 -6.76 10.39 -5.62
CA ASN A 186 -6.77 11.79 -5.24
C ASN A 186 -5.36 12.24 -4.78
N VAL A 187 -5.18 13.54 -4.58
CA VAL A 187 -3.87 14.12 -4.18
C VAL A 187 -3.35 13.51 -2.88
N SER A 188 -4.24 13.25 -1.92
CA SER A 188 -3.89 12.60 -0.62
C SER A 188 -3.69 11.09 -0.73
N ARG A 189 -3.94 10.48 -1.91
CA ARG A 189 -3.91 9.03 -2.15
C ARG A 189 -4.83 8.21 -1.23
N SER A 190 -5.84 8.83 -0.65
CA SER A 190 -6.77 8.19 0.29
C SER A 190 -8.03 7.65 -0.37
N SER A 191 -8.28 7.98 -1.63
CA SER A 191 -9.45 7.53 -2.38
C SER A 191 -9.19 7.44 -3.87
N LEU A 192 -10.02 6.63 -4.54
CA LEU A 192 -10.00 6.40 -5.98
C LEU A 192 -10.73 7.53 -6.71
N LEU A 193 -10.27 7.81 -7.93
CA LEU A 193 -10.99 8.62 -8.89
C LEU A 193 -11.62 7.68 -9.91
N SER A 194 -12.95 7.60 -9.94
CA SER A 194 -13.65 6.76 -10.91
C SER A 194 -13.40 7.24 -12.33
N ASN A 195 -12.84 6.37 -13.18
CA ASN A 195 -12.60 6.66 -14.58
C ASN A 195 -12.65 5.39 -15.46
N ARG A 196 -12.38 5.56 -16.75
CA ARG A 196 -12.37 4.47 -17.74
C ARG A 196 -11.33 3.39 -17.42
N THR A 197 -10.18 3.76 -16.85
CA THR A 197 -9.12 2.81 -16.49
C THR A 197 -9.56 1.89 -15.37
N VAL A 198 -10.21 2.42 -14.33
CA VAL A 198 -10.75 1.65 -13.21
C VAL A 198 -11.72 0.58 -13.71
N ARG A 199 -12.63 0.93 -14.63
CA ARG A 199 -13.58 -0.04 -15.22
C ARG A 199 -12.87 -1.16 -15.99
N ARG A 200 -11.85 -0.82 -16.79
CA ARG A 200 -11.06 -1.81 -17.55
C ARG A 200 -10.30 -2.75 -16.63
N ILE A 201 -9.80 -2.26 -15.52
CA ILE A 201 -9.15 -3.07 -14.48
C ILE A 201 -10.18 -4.02 -13.84
N ALA A 202 -11.37 -3.53 -13.51
CA ALA A 202 -12.46 -4.35 -12.98
C ALA A 202 -12.86 -5.49 -13.94
N ASP A 203 -12.99 -5.20 -15.24
CA ASP A 203 -13.29 -6.21 -16.26
C ASP A 203 -12.18 -7.25 -16.39
N TYR A 204 -10.91 -6.83 -16.32
CA TYR A 204 -9.76 -7.73 -16.33
C TYR A 204 -9.76 -8.67 -15.12
N ILE A 205 -9.99 -8.15 -13.92
CA ILE A 205 -10.08 -8.93 -12.70
C ILE A 205 -11.21 -9.96 -12.80
N ALA A 206 -12.40 -9.52 -13.22
CA ALA A 206 -13.56 -10.39 -13.41
C ALA A 206 -13.26 -11.55 -14.38
N LYS A 207 -12.61 -11.25 -15.51
CA LYS A 207 -12.21 -12.25 -16.48
C LYS A 207 -11.23 -13.25 -15.89
N LYS A 208 -10.16 -12.80 -15.22
CA LYS A 208 -9.13 -13.68 -14.64
C LYS A 208 -9.70 -14.60 -13.56
N VAL A 209 -10.57 -14.07 -12.72
CA VAL A 209 -11.28 -14.88 -11.71
C VAL A 209 -12.18 -15.92 -12.38
N GLY A 210 -12.94 -15.52 -13.40
CA GLY A 210 -13.80 -16.41 -14.16
C GLY A 210 -13.03 -17.52 -14.87
N ASP A 211 -11.88 -17.21 -15.48
CA ASP A 211 -11.03 -18.19 -16.14
C ASP A 211 -10.49 -19.22 -15.14
N ARG A 212 -10.04 -18.77 -13.96
CA ARG A 212 -9.57 -19.65 -12.89
C ARG A 212 -10.66 -20.59 -12.38
N LEU A 213 -11.87 -20.10 -12.20
CA LEU A 213 -13.00 -20.94 -11.79
C LEU A 213 -13.34 -22.00 -12.85
N LYS A 214 -13.27 -21.68 -14.14
CA LYS A 214 -13.47 -22.63 -15.24
C LYS A 214 -12.40 -23.73 -15.29
N GLU A 215 -11.14 -23.39 -15.01
CA GLU A 215 -10.05 -24.36 -14.91
C GLU A 215 -10.30 -25.40 -13.82
N LEU A 216 -10.82 -24.96 -12.67
CA LEU A 216 -11.11 -25.84 -11.53
C LEU A 216 -12.35 -26.71 -11.73
N TYR A 217 -13.29 -26.32 -12.60
CA TYR A 217 -14.50 -27.08 -12.88
C TYR A 217 -14.27 -28.20 -13.90
N ARG A 218 -13.18 -28.18 -14.64
CA ARG A 218 -12.77 -29.21 -15.61
C ARG A 218 -11.95 -30.31 -14.94
#